data_32128327667dc1a24db9efc644dec12c
#
_entry.id   32128327667dc1a24db9efc644dec12c
#
_cell.length_a   1.000
_cell.length_b   1.000
_cell.length_c   1.000
_cell.angle_alpha   90.00
_cell.angle_beta   90.00
_cell.angle_gamma   90.00
#
_symmetry.space_group_name_H-M   'P 1'
#
loop_
_entity.id
_entity.type
_entity.pdbx_description
1 polymer ?
#
loop_
_entity_poly.entity_id
_entity_poly.type
_entity_poly.pdbx_seq_one_letter_code
_entity_poly.pdbx_strand_id
1 'polypeptide(L)'
;MPRAIGATAAQERHNRTMAKETYVEADGVPVRVSSPDKVVFPVQGWTKLDVAEHFAMCGPGALRGVHNRPTMLKRWTKGVAGDPFYVKRVPDSARSTVDVVFPSARPGRMFLPLEVQDVVWLAQMNCLDIHPWNARASDLDHADELRIDLDPTDNYGFDAVINVAHTINEVLGELGLVGWPKTSGNRGIHIYVRLKPLWTYHEVRRACLAISREAQRRNTLATTAWWKEERDGVFLDYNQNARDKTVASAYSIRHTGWVSTPFRWEELDDMLPSTFDLMTFKDRWHQLGDLTEGIDEAPDDLTNALEWVARDEADGIGDAPWPPHYPKMPGEPPRVQPSKRVAENWDD
;
A
#
# COMPACT_ATOMS: atom_id res chain seq x y z
N MET A 1 0.46 73.18 11.45
CA MET A 1 0.38 71.80 11.89
C MET A 1 0.13 70.91 10.67
N PRO A 2 1.11 70.13 10.15
CA PRO A 2 0.84 69.21 9.13
C PRO A 2 0.58 67.82 9.75
N ARG A 3 -0.43 67.16 9.21
CA ARG A 3 -0.88 65.81 9.57
C ARG A 3 0.17 64.72 9.14
N ALA A 4 0.51 63.85 10.05
CA ALA A 4 1.20 62.60 9.77
C ALA A 4 0.21 61.64 9.10
N ILE A 5 0.45 61.30 7.85
CA ILE A 5 -0.24 60.22 7.11
C ILE A 5 0.85 59.32 6.53
N GLY A 6 0.77 58.03 6.82
CA GLY A 6 1.31 57.01 5.96
C GLY A 6 2.53 56.23 6.47
N ALA A 7 2.37 55.43 7.54
CA ALA A 7 3.33 54.38 7.90
C ALA A 7 2.70 53.07 8.39
N THR A 8 1.46 52.78 8.04
CA THR A 8 0.77 51.56 8.55
C THR A 8 0.47 50.48 7.52
N ALA A 9 0.42 50.80 6.23
CA ALA A 9 0.06 49.81 5.22
C ALA A 9 1.26 49.04 4.64
N ALA A 10 2.49 49.54 4.78
CA ALA A 10 3.70 48.85 4.32
C ALA A 10 4.26 47.86 5.37
N GLN A 11 4.02 48.16 6.67
CA GLN A 11 4.47 47.30 7.79
C GLN A 11 3.58 46.06 7.96
N GLU A 12 2.29 46.15 7.60
CA GLU A 12 1.37 44.98 7.65
C GLU A 12 1.54 43.99 6.51
N ARG A 13 2.20 44.37 5.41
CA ARG A 13 2.52 43.45 4.32
C ARG A 13 3.82 42.63 4.57
N HIS A 14 4.61 43.02 5.54
CA HIS A 14 5.87 42.34 5.88
C HIS A 14 5.69 41.24 6.95
N ASN A 15 4.54 41.19 7.60
CA ASN A 15 4.15 40.11 8.52
C ASN A 15 3.23 39.07 7.85
N ARG A 16 3.43 38.73 6.59
CA ARG A 16 3.11 37.39 6.14
C ARG A 16 4.10 36.50 6.84
N THR A 17 3.64 35.91 7.95
CA THR A 17 4.32 34.83 8.70
C THR A 17 5.01 33.93 7.69
N MET A 18 6.35 34.00 7.65
CA MET A 18 7.12 33.02 6.89
C MET A 18 6.66 31.68 7.42
N ALA A 19 6.08 30.84 6.54
CA ALA A 19 5.62 29.52 6.94
C ALA A 19 6.80 28.83 7.61
N LYS A 20 6.66 28.49 8.89
CA LYS A 20 7.71 27.81 9.65
C LYS A 20 8.13 26.58 8.86
N GLU A 21 9.40 26.42 8.65
CA GLU A 21 9.99 25.25 7.98
C GLU A 21 11.11 24.66 8.83
N THR A 22 11.33 23.40 8.69
CA THR A 22 12.43 22.67 9.32
C THR A 22 13.00 21.67 8.33
N TYR A 23 14.10 21.02 8.71
CA TYR A 23 14.71 19.98 7.91
C TYR A 23 14.77 18.70 8.74
N VAL A 24 14.44 17.59 8.11
CA VAL A 24 14.58 16.25 8.66
C VAL A 24 15.67 15.55 7.87
N GLU A 25 16.63 14.97 8.58
CA GLU A 25 17.73 14.23 7.95
C GLU A 25 17.25 12.86 7.50
N ALA A 26 17.51 12.54 6.26
CA ALA A 26 17.13 11.30 5.61
C ALA A 26 18.34 10.73 4.89
N ASP A 27 18.97 9.71 5.47
CA ASP A 27 20.19 9.07 4.96
C ASP A 27 21.30 10.10 4.63
N GLY A 28 21.61 10.96 5.60
CA GLY A 28 22.66 12.00 5.47
C GLY A 28 22.25 13.22 4.61
N VAL A 29 21.01 13.29 4.13
CA VAL A 29 20.51 14.39 3.29
C VAL A 29 19.36 15.12 3.97
N PRO A 30 19.43 16.45 4.13
CA PRO A 30 18.35 17.23 4.73
C PRO A 30 17.16 17.38 3.77
N VAL A 31 15.98 16.94 4.20
CA VAL A 31 14.70 17.09 3.50
C VAL A 31 13.89 18.20 4.16
N ARG A 32 13.51 19.19 3.37
CA ARG A 32 12.70 20.33 3.85
C ARG A 32 11.27 19.89 4.17
N VAL A 33 10.80 20.25 5.38
CA VAL A 33 9.42 20.08 5.85
C VAL A 33 8.81 21.44 6.14
N SER A 34 7.85 21.85 5.31
CA SER A 34 7.10 23.09 5.51
C SER A 34 5.90 22.85 6.43
N SER A 35 5.57 23.84 7.24
CA SER A 35 4.49 23.75 8.24
C SER A 35 4.65 22.50 9.14
N PRO A 36 5.81 22.33 9.82
CA PRO A 36 6.09 21.14 10.63
C PRO A 36 5.08 20.94 11.75
N ASP A 37 4.61 22.03 12.36
CA ASP A 37 3.65 22.01 13.48
C ASP A 37 2.19 21.76 13.04
N LYS A 38 1.96 21.54 11.74
CA LYS A 38 0.61 21.23 11.26
C LYS A 38 0.14 19.91 11.86
N VAL A 39 -0.95 19.97 12.65
CA VAL A 39 -1.57 18.78 13.23
C VAL A 39 -2.18 17.91 12.12
N VAL A 40 -1.75 16.67 12.05
CA VAL A 40 -2.21 15.65 11.09
C VAL A 40 -3.20 14.72 11.76
N PHE A 41 -2.96 14.35 13.02
CA PHE A 41 -3.83 13.49 13.83
C PHE A 41 -4.40 14.31 15.00
N PRO A 42 -5.60 14.90 14.85
CA PRO A 42 -6.12 15.86 15.82
C PRO A 42 -6.38 15.28 17.22
N VAL A 43 -6.76 14.00 17.29
CA VAL A 43 -7.05 13.31 18.57
C VAL A 43 -5.76 13.15 19.41
N GLN A 44 -4.68 12.77 18.75
CA GLN A 44 -3.37 12.52 19.39
C GLN A 44 -2.51 13.79 19.47
N GLY A 45 -2.81 14.80 18.66
CA GLY A 45 -2.00 16.01 18.54
C GLY A 45 -0.74 15.82 17.67
N TRP A 46 -0.61 14.70 16.97
CA TRP A 46 0.58 14.42 16.15
C TRP A 46 0.64 15.31 14.90
N THR A 47 1.84 15.72 14.59
CA THR A 47 2.12 16.75 13.59
C THR A 47 2.70 16.16 12.29
N LYS A 48 2.84 17.01 11.31
CA LYS A 48 3.54 16.67 10.07
C LYS A 48 5.03 16.38 10.29
N LEU A 49 5.64 17.00 11.29
CA LEU A 49 7.01 16.73 11.66
C LEU A 49 7.15 15.30 12.19
N ASP A 50 6.24 14.87 13.09
CA ASP A 50 6.26 13.50 13.63
C ASP A 50 6.16 12.45 12.50
N VAL A 51 5.33 12.70 11.48
CA VAL A 51 5.24 11.84 10.29
C VAL A 51 6.54 11.82 9.50
N ALA A 52 7.18 12.97 9.30
CA ALA A 52 8.44 13.06 8.56
C ALA A 52 9.59 12.38 9.30
N GLU A 53 9.66 12.54 10.62
CA GLU A 53 10.66 11.88 11.49
C GLU A 53 10.46 10.35 11.50
N HIS A 54 9.23 9.88 11.54
CA HIS A 54 8.93 8.45 11.40
C HIS A 54 9.49 7.88 10.09
N PHE A 55 9.21 8.53 8.95
CA PHE A 55 9.71 8.06 7.66
C PHE A 55 11.24 8.24 7.51
N ALA A 56 11.86 9.18 8.20
CA ALA A 56 13.32 9.28 8.23
C ALA A 56 13.93 8.15 9.05
N MET A 57 13.33 7.82 10.18
CA MET A 57 13.78 6.75 11.06
C MET A 57 13.72 5.37 10.41
N CYS A 58 12.56 5.01 9.85
CA CYS A 58 12.37 3.72 9.17
C CYS A 58 12.59 3.77 7.66
N GLY A 59 13.24 4.82 7.17
CA GLY A 59 13.40 5.13 5.75
C GLY A 59 13.94 4.00 4.89
N PRO A 60 15.00 3.28 5.27
CA PRO A 60 15.52 2.15 4.50
C PRO A 60 14.47 1.04 4.28
N GLY A 61 13.73 0.66 5.34
CA GLY A 61 12.68 -0.34 5.25
C GLY A 61 11.46 0.15 4.46
N ALA A 62 11.02 1.40 4.71
CA ALA A 62 9.92 2.00 3.96
C ALA A 62 10.25 2.15 2.46
N LEU A 63 11.49 2.50 2.13
CA LEU A 63 11.96 2.55 0.75
C LEU A 63 11.96 1.17 0.10
N ARG A 64 12.43 0.11 0.78
CA ARG A 64 12.47 -1.26 0.25
C ARG A 64 11.14 -1.71 -0.33
N GLY A 65 10.03 -1.40 0.37
CA GLY A 65 8.69 -1.73 -0.11
C GLY A 65 8.21 -0.95 -1.32
N VAL A 66 8.87 0.18 -1.67
CA VAL A 66 8.42 1.09 -2.72
C VAL A 66 9.50 1.46 -3.75
N HIS A 67 10.74 0.99 -3.52
CA HIS A 67 11.87 1.32 -4.38
C HIS A 67 11.61 0.92 -5.84
N ASN A 68 11.80 1.90 -6.73
CA ASN A 68 11.62 1.73 -8.17
C ASN A 68 10.20 1.25 -8.56
N ARG A 69 9.15 1.63 -7.78
CA ARG A 69 7.75 1.28 -8.06
C ARG A 69 6.92 2.52 -8.35
N PRO A 70 6.09 2.53 -9.41
CA PRO A 70 5.12 3.60 -9.61
C PRO A 70 4.24 3.75 -8.36
N THR A 71 4.27 4.92 -7.74
CA THR A 71 3.63 5.15 -6.44
C THR A 71 2.55 6.21 -6.54
N MET A 72 1.36 5.88 -6.06
CA MET A 72 0.23 6.80 -5.96
C MET A 72 0.35 7.63 -4.69
N LEU A 73 0.10 8.94 -4.79
CA LEU A 73 0.04 9.82 -3.63
C LEU A 73 -1.38 9.89 -3.08
N LYS A 74 -1.56 9.36 -1.87
CA LYS A 74 -2.78 9.52 -1.08
C LYS A 74 -2.55 10.63 -0.06
N ARG A 75 -3.09 11.82 -0.32
CA ARG A 75 -2.77 13.04 0.40
C ARG A 75 -3.84 13.45 1.39
N TRP A 76 -3.43 13.70 2.63
CA TRP A 76 -4.27 14.13 3.75
C TRP A 76 -4.06 15.62 4.06
N THR A 77 -4.41 16.49 3.11
CA THR A 77 -4.11 17.93 3.19
C THR A 77 -4.82 18.66 4.33
N LYS A 78 -5.88 18.08 4.89
CA LYS A 78 -6.61 18.58 6.06
C LYS A 78 -6.37 17.74 7.32
N GLY A 79 -5.34 16.86 7.32
CA GLY A 79 -5.17 15.84 8.34
C GLY A 79 -6.21 14.72 8.20
N VAL A 80 -6.17 13.74 9.11
CA VAL A 80 -7.02 12.53 9.04
C VAL A 80 -8.49 12.80 9.36
N ALA A 81 -8.84 14.00 9.87
CA ALA A 81 -10.22 14.42 10.05
C ALA A 81 -10.93 14.79 8.73
N GLY A 82 -10.17 14.98 7.65
CA GLY A 82 -10.72 15.23 6.32
C GLY A 82 -10.55 14.05 5.38
N ASP A 83 -11.26 14.07 4.25
CA ASP A 83 -11.10 13.04 3.24
C ASP A 83 -9.74 13.14 2.53
N PRO A 84 -9.07 12.01 2.26
CA PRO A 84 -7.88 12.01 1.43
C PRO A 84 -8.25 12.20 -0.04
N PHE A 85 -7.33 12.78 -0.81
CA PHE A 85 -7.47 12.76 -2.25
C PHE A 85 -6.30 12.02 -2.90
N TYR A 86 -6.60 11.33 -4.00
CA TYR A 86 -5.67 10.44 -4.68
C TYR A 86 -5.06 11.14 -5.89
N VAL A 87 -3.72 11.17 -5.96
CA VAL A 87 -2.97 11.77 -7.05
C VAL A 87 -2.20 10.65 -7.77
N LYS A 88 -2.74 10.21 -8.89
CA LYS A 88 -2.05 9.26 -9.80
C LYS A 88 -1.08 9.99 -10.75
N ARG A 89 -1.29 11.27 -11.01
CA ARG A 89 -0.41 12.12 -11.84
C ARG A 89 0.28 13.14 -10.95
N VAL A 90 1.57 12.97 -10.79
CA VAL A 90 2.35 13.84 -9.89
C VAL A 90 2.63 15.21 -10.51
N PRO A 91 2.83 16.25 -9.66
CA PRO A 91 3.25 17.56 -10.13
C PRO A 91 4.68 17.53 -10.68
N ASP A 92 5.01 18.53 -11.50
CA ASP A 92 6.36 18.67 -12.09
C ASP A 92 7.47 18.88 -11.04
N SER A 93 7.10 19.22 -9.80
CA SER A 93 8.04 19.34 -8.67
C SER A 93 8.43 18.01 -8.03
N ALA A 94 7.90 16.88 -8.48
CA ALA A 94 8.31 15.57 -8.00
C ALA A 94 9.77 15.27 -8.42
N ARG A 95 10.55 14.72 -7.48
CA ARG A 95 11.99 14.48 -7.68
C ARG A 95 12.28 13.44 -8.75
N SER A 96 11.51 12.37 -8.75
CA SER A 96 11.64 11.28 -9.71
C SER A 96 10.26 10.77 -10.14
N THR A 97 10.16 10.36 -11.40
CA THR A 97 8.88 9.99 -12.01
C THR A 97 9.06 8.90 -13.05
N VAL A 98 7.99 8.17 -13.32
CA VAL A 98 7.89 7.19 -14.40
C VAL A 98 6.59 7.38 -15.16
N ASP A 99 6.67 7.24 -16.47
CA ASP A 99 5.49 7.23 -17.33
C ASP A 99 4.86 5.83 -17.30
N VAL A 100 3.53 5.78 -17.10
CA VAL A 100 2.76 4.53 -16.96
C VAL A 100 1.52 4.58 -17.83
N VAL A 101 1.04 3.41 -18.23
CA VAL A 101 -0.26 3.23 -18.87
C VAL A 101 -1.23 2.63 -17.85
N PHE A 102 -2.37 3.30 -17.64
CA PHE A 102 -3.43 2.82 -16.75
C PHE A 102 -4.45 2.00 -17.53
N PRO A 103 -4.96 0.91 -17.00
CA PRO A 103 -5.94 0.07 -17.70
C PRO A 103 -7.22 0.80 -18.12
N SER A 104 -7.61 1.84 -17.38
CA SER A 104 -8.90 2.54 -17.56
C SER A 104 -8.77 4.01 -17.90
N ALA A 105 -7.56 4.52 -18.08
CA ALA A 105 -7.32 5.95 -18.21
C ALA A 105 -6.15 6.24 -19.16
N ARG A 106 -6.06 7.52 -19.55
CA ARG A 106 -4.92 8.00 -20.35
C ARG A 106 -3.61 7.75 -19.61
N PRO A 107 -2.50 7.48 -20.34
CA PRO A 107 -1.17 7.42 -19.77
C PRO A 107 -0.88 8.63 -18.88
N GLY A 108 -0.05 8.44 -17.89
CA GLY A 108 0.31 9.50 -16.96
C GLY A 108 1.65 9.25 -16.29
N ARG A 109 2.11 10.25 -15.56
CA ARG A 109 3.38 10.23 -14.86
C ARG A 109 3.14 10.01 -13.38
N MET A 110 3.68 8.91 -12.84
CA MET A 110 3.61 8.57 -11.41
C MET A 110 4.91 8.91 -10.70
N PHE A 111 4.83 9.08 -9.38
CA PHE A 111 5.99 9.23 -8.52
C PHE A 111 6.77 7.91 -8.46
N LEU A 112 8.11 8.02 -8.44
CA LEU A 112 9.02 6.89 -8.42
C LEU A 112 10.02 7.05 -7.26
N PRO A 113 9.77 6.47 -6.08
CA PRO A 113 10.74 6.52 -4.99
C PRO A 113 12.02 5.75 -5.34
N LEU A 114 13.18 6.40 -5.22
CA LEU A 114 14.50 5.81 -5.48
C LEU A 114 15.43 5.90 -4.27
N GLU A 115 15.19 6.87 -3.39
CA GLU A 115 16.04 7.17 -2.23
C GLU A 115 15.19 7.41 -0.99
N VAL A 116 15.79 7.31 0.20
CA VAL A 116 15.10 7.55 1.49
C VAL A 116 14.48 8.96 1.54
N GLN A 117 15.15 9.95 0.93
CA GLN A 117 14.62 11.31 0.83
C GLN A 117 13.29 11.38 0.10
N ASP A 118 13.04 10.49 -0.84
CA ASP A 118 11.76 10.41 -1.55
C ASP A 118 10.62 9.95 -0.64
N VAL A 119 10.93 9.04 0.30
CA VAL A 119 9.96 8.58 1.31
C VAL A 119 9.62 9.73 2.28
N VAL A 120 10.62 10.46 2.78
CA VAL A 120 10.40 11.63 3.63
C VAL A 120 9.67 12.75 2.87
N TRP A 121 9.95 12.94 1.58
CA TRP A 121 9.23 13.89 0.74
C TRP A 121 7.73 13.57 0.64
N LEU A 122 7.33 12.29 0.70
CA LEU A 122 5.90 11.92 0.77
C LEU A 122 5.22 12.51 2.00
N ALA A 123 5.89 12.54 3.17
CA ALA A 123 5.38 13.23 4.35
C ALA A 123 5.24 14.75 4.10
N GLN A 124 6.22 15.37 3.42
CA GLN A 124 6.12 16.77 2.98
C GLN A 124 4.89 16.99 2.11
N MET A 125 4.50 16.04 1.29
CA MET A 125 3.28 16.08 0.45
C MET A 125 1.99 15.75 1.21
N ASN A 126 2.05 15.56 2.53
CA ASN A 126 0.98 15.10 3.41
C ASN A 126 0.46 13.68 3.05
N CYS A 127 1.33 12.81 2.59
CA CYS A 127 1.04 11.39 2.47
C CYS A 127 1.41 10.69 3.78
N LEU A 128 0.53 9.81 4.26
CA LEU A 128 0.72 9.02 5.46
C LEU A 128 0.98 7.56 5.09
N ASP A 129 0.22 7.06 4.16
CA ASP A 129 0.31 5.72 3.63
C ASP A 129 0.83 5.77 2.18
N ILE A 130 1.79 4.89 1.88
CA ILE A 130 2.48 4.83 0.60
C ILE A 130 1.88 3.69 -0.22
N HIS A 131 1.45 3.98 -1.43
CA HIS A 131 0.68 3.08 -2.28
C HIS A 131 1.40 2.74 -3.59
N PRO A 132 2.34 1.79 -3.59
CA PRO A 132 3.08 1.37 -4.80
C PRO A 132 2.30 0.36 -5.63
N TRP A 133 2.63 0.29 -6.93
CA TRP A 133 2.30 -0.85 -7.77
C TRP A 133 3.08 -2.10 -7.32
N ASN A 134 2.62 -3.27 -7.74
CA ASN A 134 3.31 -4.54 -7.52
C ASN A 134 4.29 -4.90 -8.66
N ALA A 135 4.77 -3.91 -9.39
CA ALA A 135 5.82 -4.02 -10.41
C ALA A 135 6.81 -2.88 -10.26
N ARG A 136 8.03 -3.08 -10.75
CA ARG A 136 9.07 -2.05 -10.77
C ARG A 136 9.09 -1.31 -12.11
N ALA A 137 9.57 -0.07 -12.12
CA ALA A 137 9.66 0.74 -13.33
C ALA A 137 10.62 0.17 -14.39
N SER A 138 11.52 -0.73 -13.99
CA SER A 138 12.39 -1.49 -14.90
C SER A 138 11.63 -2.48 -15.77
N ASP A 139 10.48 -2.96 -15.30
CA ASP A 139 9.56 -3.83 -16.04
C ASP A 139 8.15 -3.59 -15.52
N LEU A 140 7.34 -2.85 -16.27
CA LEU A 140 5.98 -2.50 -15.90
C LEU A 140 4.92 -3.52 -16.37
N ASP A 141 5.32 -4.52 -17.12
CA ASP A 141 4.41 -5.52 -17.68
C ASP A 141 4.38 -6.81 -16.84
N HIS A 142 5.41 -7.03 -16.03
CA HIS A 142 5.50 -8.17 -15.12
C HIS A 142 5.49 -7.71 -13.65
N ALA A 143 4.69 -8.40 -12.84
CA ALA A 143 4.68 -8.16 -11.40
C ALA A 143 5.84 -8.92 -10.73
N ASP A 144 6.55 -8.24 -9.82
CA ASP A 144 7.59 -8.84 -8.99
C ASP A 144 7.13 -9.08 -7.54
N GLU A 145 5.83 -8.93 -7.29
CA GLU A 145 5.26 -9.07 -5.96
C GLU A 145 3.81 -9.57 -6.03
N LEU A 146 3.53 -10.68 -5.36
CA LEU A 146 2.17 -11.15 -5.10
C LEU A 146 1.74 -10.62 -3.74
N ARG A 147 0.50 -10.16 -3.64
CA ARG A 147 -0.10 -9.55 -2.43
C ARG A 147 -1.35 -10.31 -2.03
N ILE A 148 -1.35 -10.84 -0.82
CA ILE A 148 -2.53 -11.44 -0.20
C ILE A 148 -3.01 -10.47 0.86
N ASP A 149 -4.20 -9.91 0.67
CA ASP A 149 -4.84 -8.94 1.55
C ASP A 149 -5.98 -9.62 2.32
N LEU A 150 -5.81 -9.76 3.63
CA LEU A 150 -6.76 -10.39 4.54
C LEU A 150 -7.60 -9.30 5.19
N ASP A 151 -8.85 -9.12 4.74
CA ASP A 151 -9.75 -8.07 5.21
C ASP A 151 -11.00 -8.69 5.91
N PRO A 152 -11.12 -8.57 7.24
CA PRO A 152 -12.25 -9.14 7.96
C PRO A 152 -13.53 -8.37 7.64
N THR A 153 -14.64 -9.09 7.45
CA THR A 153 -15.97 -8.50 7.41
C THR A 153 -16.40 -8.00 8.79
N ASP A 154 -17.44 -7.19 8.86
CA ASP A 154 -17.81 -6.45 10.10
C ASP A 154 -18.14 -7.35 11.30
N ASN A 155 -18.49 -8.61 11.06
CA ASN A 155 -18.83 -9.57 12.12
C ASN A 155 -17.61 -10.31 12.69
N TYR A 156 -16.42 -10.10 12.15
CA TYR A 156 -15.21 -10.84 12.51
C TYR A 156 -14.11 -9.93 13.05
N GLY A 157 -13.47 -10.39 14.12
CA GLY A 157 -12.34 -9.72 14.75
C GLY A 157 -10.99 -10.09 14.13
N PHE A 158 -9.94 -9.55 14.73
CA PHE A 158 -8.57 -9.82 14.27
C PHE A 158 -8.11 -11.26 14.56
N ASP A 159 -8.73 -11.93 15.54
CA ASP A 159 -8.56 -13.36 15.84
C ASP A 159 -8.90 -14.24 14.62
N ALA A 160 -9.94 -13.90 13.89
CA ALA A 160 -10.27 -14.58 12.63
C ALA A 160 -9.21 -14.33 11.56
N VAL A 161 -8.66 -13.11 11.51
CA VAL A 161 -7.57 -12.78 10.57
C VAL A 161 -6.32 -13.58 10.88
N ILE A 162 -5.93 -13.70 12.16
CA ILE A 162 -4.81 -14.54 12.61
C ILE A 162 -5.00 -16.00 12.17
N ASN A 163 -6.20 -16.54 12.42
CA ASN A 163 -6.51 -17.93 12.05
C ASN A 163 -6.38 -18.19 10.55
N VAL A 164 -6.89 -17.27 9.71
CA VAL A 164 -6.74 -17.38 8.25
C VAL A 164 -5.29 -17.14 7.80
N ALA A 165 -4.55 -16.26 8.47
CA ALA A 165 -3.14 -16.02 8.16
C ALA A 165 -2.26 -17.27 8.39
N HIS A 166 -2.52 -18.05 9.45
CA HIS A 166 -1.87 -19.36 9.64
C HIS A 166 -2.13 -20.28 8.46
N THR A 167 -3.38 -20.40 8.01
CA THR A 167 -3.73 -21.22 6.85
C THR A 167 -3.02 -20.75 5.57
N ILE A 168 -2.93 -19.43 5.35
CA ILE A 168 -2.19 -18.89 4.21
C ILE A 168 -0.70 -19.24 4.30
N ASN A 169 -0.09 -19.14 5.49
CA ASN A 169 1.32 -19.48 5.67
C ASN A 169 1.60 -20.96 5.34
N GLU A 170 0.72 -21.86 5.77
CA GLU A 170 0.80 -23.29 5.42
C GLU A 170 0.70 -23.51 3.90
N VAL A 171 -0.28 -22.89 3.26
CA VAL A 171 -0.50 -22.95 1.81
C VAL A 171 0.71 -22.44 1.03
N LEU A 172 1.28 -21.31 1.45
CA LEU A 172 2.49 -20.76 0.83
C LEU A 172 3.68 -21.71 0.99
N GLY A 173 3.87 -22.28 2.18
CA GLY A 173 4.94 -23.26 2.45
C GLY A 173 4.86 -24.50 1.55
N GLU A 174 3.66 -25.03 1.30
CA GLU A 174 3.45 -26.14 0.37
C GLU A 174 3.81 -25.81 -1.07
N LEU A 175 3.62 -24.56 -1.47
CA LEU A 175 3.98 -24.07 -2.80
C LEU A 175 5.47 -23.70 -2.92
N GLY A 176 6.22 -23.72 -1.81
CA GLY A 176 7.60 -23.25 -1.75
C GLY A 176 7.73 -21.74 -1.84
N LEU A 177 6.69 -21.01 -1.45
CA LEU A 177 6.65 -19.54 -1.45
C LEU A 177 6.92 -18.98 -0.05
N VAL A 178 7.66 -17.88 0.03
CA VAL A 178 7.98 -17.20 1.30
C VAL A 178 7.06 -16.00 1.50
N GLY A 179 6.18 -16.10 2.50
CA GLY A 179 5.28 -15.01 2.89
C GLY A 179 5.94 -14.03 3.86
N TRP A 180 5.84 -12.73 3.57
CA TRP A 180 6.31 -11.62 4.38
C TRP A 180 5.11 -10.87 4.98
N PRO A 181 4.71 -11.21 6.24
CA PRO A 181 3.50 -10.64 6.82
C PRO A 181 3.73 -9.27 7.43
N LYS A 182 2.69 -8.45 7.38
CA LYS A 182 2.59 -7.19 8.13
C LYS A 182 1.15 -6.87 8.49
N THR A 183 0.93 -6.12 9.57
CA THR A 183 -0.40 -5.56 9.83
C THR A 183 -0.78 -4.59 8.71
N SER A 184 -2.05 -4.48 8.39
CA SER A 184 -2.52 -3.46 7.44
C SER A 184 -2.44 -2.04 8.03
N GLY A 185 -2.20 -1.92 9.35
CA GLY A 185 -2.38 -0.67 10.10
C GLY A 185 -3.85 -0.24 10.19
N ASN A 186 -4.77 -1.15 9.91
CA ASN A 186 -6.21 -0.99 10.04
C ASN A 186 -6.81 -2.26 10.67
N ARG A 187 -7.56 -3.11 9.98
CA ARG A 187 -8.23 -4.27 10.56
C ARG A 187 -7.64 -5.63 10.15
N GLY A 188 -6.79 -5.66 9.19
CA GLY A 188 -6.32 -6.89 8.53
C GLY A 188 -4.81 -7.08 8.54
N ILE A 189 -4.39 -8.09 7.78
CA ILE A 189 -2.99 -8.44 7.52
C ILE A 189 -2.77 -8.43 6.02
N HIS A 190 -1.60 -7.93 5.59
CA HIS A 190 -1.12 -8.10 4.22
C HIS A 190 0.08 -9.06 4.25
N ILE A 191 0.09 -10.02 3.35
CA ILE A 191 1.21 -10.94 3.17
C ILE A 191 1.78 -10.71 1.78
N TYR A 192 3.07 -10.38 1.71
CA TYR A 192 3.78 -10.17 0.46
C TYR A 192 4.60 -11.40 0.12
N VAL A 193 4.63 -11.77 -1.15
CA VAL A 193 5.55 -12.75 -1.69
C VAL A 193 6.34 -12.07 -2.79
N ARG A 194 7.66 -12.03 -2.66
CA ARG A 194 8.52 -11.47 -3.70
C ARG A 194 8.70 -12.49 -4.81
N LEU A 195 8.47 -12.06 -6.05
CA LEU A 195 8.51 -12.91 -7.23
C LEU A 195 9.65 -12.53 -8.17
N LYS A 196 10.15 -13.51 -8.93
CA LYS A 196 10.86 -13.22 -10.17
C LYS A 196 9.92 -12.46 -11.11
N PRO A 197 10.35 -11.39 -11.79
CA PRO A 197 9.48 -10.62 -12.69
C PRO A 197 9.28 -11.35 -14.03
N LEU A 198 8.62 -12.50 -14.00
CA LEU A 198 8.39 -13.37 -15.17
C LEU A 198 6.92 -13.47 -15.54
N TRP A 199 6.02 -13.08 -14.62
CA TRP A 199 4.59 -13.30 -14.77
C TRP A 199 3.83 -11.97 -14.90
N THR A 200 2.85 -11.98 -15.82
CA THR A 200 1.92 -10.87 -16.01
C THR A 200 1.04 -10.66 -14.78
N TYR A 201 0.44 -9.48 -14.66
CA TYR A 201 -0.55 -9.21 -13.60
C TYR A 201 -1.72 -10.19 -13.64
N HIS A 202 -2.09 -10.66 -14.83
CA HIS A 202 -3.14 -11.66 -15.00
C HIS A 202 -2.78 -12.98 -14.32
N GLU A 203 -1.59 -13.50 -14.58
CA GLU A 203 -1.09 -14.74 -13.99
C GLU A 203 -0.93 -14.62 -12.47
N VAL A 204 -0.31 -13.54 -11.99
CA VAL A 204 -0.11 -13.32 -10.54
C VAL A 204 -1.44 -13.20 -9.80
N ARG A 205 -2.43 -12.50 -10.37
CA ARG A 205 -3.77 -12.41 -9.80
C ARG A 205 -4.47 -13.75 -9.75
N ARG A 206 -4.38 -14.55 -10.81
CA ARG A 206 -5.00 -15.89 -10.87
C ARG A 206 -4.34 -16.86 -9.89
N ALA A 207 -3.02 -16.82 -9.77
CA ALA A 207 -2.30 -17.57 -8.77
C ALA A 207 -2.73 -17.18 -7.35
N CYS A 208 -2.86 -15.88 -7.04
CA CYS A 208 -3.40 -15.41 -5.77
C CYS A 208 -4.83 -15.91 -5.52
N LEU A 209 -5.69 -15.93 -6.55
CA LEU A 209 -7.05 -16.47 -6.44
C LEU A 209 -7.02 -17.98 -6.15
N ALA A 210 -6.17 -18.76 -6.81
CA ALA A 210 -6.04 -20.20 -6.55
C ALA A 210 -5.54 -20.48 -5.11
N ILE A 211 -4.54 -19.73 -4.64
CA ILE A 211 -4.06 -19.77 -3.24
C ILE A 211 -5.22 -19.44 -2.27
N SER A 212 -5.96 -18.38 -2.55
CA SER A 212 -7.08 -17.94 -1.72
C SER A 212 -8.22 -18.98 -1.68
N ARG A 213 -8.52 -19.61 -2.80
CA ARG A 213 -9.49 -20.72 -2.88
C ARG A 213 -9.04 -21.94 -2.10
N GLU A 214 -7.74 -22.27 -2.15
CA GLU A 214 -7.21 -23.36 -1.34
C GLU A 214 -7.32 -23.05 0.15
N ALA A 215 -6.99 -21.85 0.57
CA ALA A 215 -7.19 -21.43 1.95
C ALA A 215 -8.66 -21.51 2.37
N GLN A 216 -9.60 -21.11 1.52
CA GLN A 216 -11.04 -21.22 1.77
C GLN A 216 -11.50 -22.68 1.87
N ARG A 217 -10.92 -23.62 1.10
CA ARG A 217 -11.21 -25.05 1.22
C ARG A 217 -10.79 -25.65 2.57
N ARG A 218 -9.70 -25.13 3.14
CA ARG A 218 -9.13 -25.58 4.42
C ARG A 218 -9.71 -24.87 5.65
N ASN A 219 -10.18 -23.63 5.47
CA ASN A 219 -10.56 -22.74 6.56
C ASN A 219 -11.89 -22.06 6.27
N THR A 220 -12.90 -22.39 7.06
CA THR A 220 -14.27 -21.87 6.90
C THR A 220 -14.39 -20.38 7.23
N LEU A 221 -13.38 -19.77 7.87
CA LEU A 221 -13.32 -18.32 8.09
C LEU A 221 -12.80 -17.55 6.88
N ALA A 222 -12.19 -18.21 5.89
CA ALA A 222 -11.70 -17.57 4.69
C ALA A 222 -12.80 -17.50 3.62
N THR A 223 -12.89 -16.37 2.90
CA THR A 223 -13.83 -16.21 1.78
C THR A 223 -13.17 -15.51 0.60
N THR A 224 -13.49 -15.99 -0.61
CA THR A 224 -13.13 -15.34 -1.88
C THR A 224 -14.34 -14.69 -2.56
N ALA A 225 -15.49 -14.62 -1.88
CA ALA A 225 -16.72 -14.06 -2.43
C ALA A 225 -16.51 -12.61 -2.88
N TRP A 226 -16.79 -12.34 -4.16
CA TRP A 226 -16.61 -11.01 -4.73
C TRP A 226 -17.64 -10.00 -4.21
N TRP A 227 -18.89 -10.43 -4.07
CA TRP A 227 -19.98 -9.58 -3.65
C TRP A 227 -19.93 -9.35 -2.14
N LYS A 228 -20.01 -8.09 -1.70
CA LYS A 228 -19.94 -7.77 -0.26
C LYS A 228 -21.01 -8.47 0.56
N GLU A 229 -22.18 -8.62 -0.04
CA GLU A 229 -23.36 -9.24 0.58
C GLU A 229 -23.19 -10.75 0.80
N GLU A 230 -22.29 -11.37 0.05
CA GLU A 230 -21.98 -12.81 0.15
C GLU A 230 -20.76 -13.10 1.03
N ARG A 231 -20.03 -12.05 1.45
CA ARG A 231 -18.83 -12.21 2.26
C ARG A 231 -19.18 -12.54 3.70
N ASP A 232 -18.74 -13.70 4.15
CA ASP A 232 -18.81 -14.14 5.53
C ASP A 232 -17.41 -14.64 5.95
N GLY A 233 -16.80 -13.98 6.93
CA GLY A 233 -15.42 -14.27 7.34
C GLY A 233 -14.38 -13.22 6.94
N VAL A 234 -13.17 -13.67 6.64
CA VAL A 234 -12.03 -12.89 6.21
C VAL A 234 -11.92 -12.96 4.68
N PHE A 235 -12.12 -11.83 4.03
CA PHE A 235 -12.02 -11.75 2.58
C PHE A 235 -10.55 -11.71 2.14
N LEU A 236 -10.21 -12.63 1.24
CA LEU A 236 -8.90 -12.70 0.60
C LEU A 236 -8.98 -11.92 -0.73
N ASP A 237 -8.53 -10.64 -0.71
CA ASP A 237 -8.65 -9.77 -1.90
C ASP A 237 -7.53 -10.03 -2.91
N TYR A 238 -7.76 -11.01 -3.77
CA TYR A 238 -6.90 -11.38 -4.88
C TYR A 238 -6.77 -10.27 -5.94
N ASN A 239 -7.72 -9.34 -6.02
CA ASN A 239 -7.72 -8.24 -6.98
C ASN A 239 -6.69 -7.15 -6.69
N GLN A 240 -6.03 -7.18 -5.51
CA GLN A 240 -4.89 -6.30 -5.23
C GLN A 240 -3.66 -6.60 -6.13
N ASN A 241 -3.69 -7.71 -6.86
CA ASN A 241 -2.66 -8.09 -7.83
C ASN A 241 -2.94 -7.63 -9.26
N ALA A 242 -4.09 -7.04 -9.53
CA ALA A 242 -4.39 -6.47 -10.84
C ALA A 242 -3.53 -5.21 -11.08
N ARG A 243 -3.22 -4.93 -12.36
CA ARG A 243 -2.45 -3.74 -12.76
C ARG A 243 -3.08 -2.48 -12.17
N ASP A 244 -2.27 -1.51 -11.76
CA ASP A 244 -2.66 -0.24 -11.12
C ASP A 244 -3.37 -0.35 -9.75
N LYS A 245 -3.51 -1.55 -9.21
CA LYS A 245 -3.96 -1.74 -7.83
C LYS A 245 -2.81 -1.51 -6.86
N THR A 246 -3.15 -0.99 -5.71
CA THR A 246 -2.16 -0.60 -4.70
C THR A 246 -2.63 -0.95 -3.30
N VAL A 247 -1.70 -1.42 -2.50
CA VAL A 247 -1.87 -1.68 -1.07
C VAL A 247 -0.92 -0.77 -0.30
N ALA A 248 -1.29 -0.36 0.91
CA ALA A 248 -0.39 0.41 1.76
C ALA A 248 0.87 -0.41 2.06
N SER A 249 2.03 0.14 1.70
CA SER A 249 3.33 -0.50 1.90
C SER A 249 3.69 -0.62 3.38
N ALA A 250 4.69 -1.45 3.69
CA ALA A 250 5.26 -1.55 5.03
C ALA A 250 5.69 -0.17 5.55
N TYR A 251 5.61 0.01 6.86
CA TYR A 251 5.94 1.24 7.58
C TYR A 251 5.06 2.46 7.29
N SER A 252 4.05 2.32 6.42
CA SER A 252 3.02 3.35 6.22
C SER A 252 2.24 3.62 7.51
N ILE A 253 1.91 4.90 7.76
CA ILE A 253 1.01 5.29 8.84
C ILE A 253 -0.41 5.36 8.25
N ARG A 254 -1.38 4.71 8.89
CA ARG A 254 -2.77 4.76 8.42
C ARG A 254 -3.52 5.93 9.08
N HIS A 255 -4.70 6.22 8.57
CA HIS A 255 -5.57 7.26 9.15
C HIS A 255 -5.96 6.99 10.62
N THR A 256 -5.83 5.76 11.08
CA THR A 256 -5.97 5.35 12.48
C THR A 256 -4.84 5.87 13.38
N GLY A 257 -3.70 6.26 12.80
CA GLY A 257 -2.45 6.51 13.49
C GLY A 257 -1.57 5.27 13.67
N TRP A 258 -2.09 4.09 13.32
CA TRP A 258 -1.36 2.83 13.42
C TRP A 258 -0.41 2.65 12.24
N VAL A 259 0.74 2.04 12.53
CA VAL A 259 1.76 1.72 11.53
C VAL A 259 1.46 0.36 10.91
N SER A 260 1.57 0.28 9.58
CA SER A 260 1.56 -0.98 8.84
C SER A 260 2.87 -1.73 9.12
N THR A 261 2.86 -2.52 10.18
CA THR A 261 4.05 -3.05 10.84
C THR A 261 4.39 -4.44 10.35
N PRO A 262 5.58 -4.66 9.75
CA PRO A 262 6.11 -6.00 9.49
C PRO A 262 6.35 -6.76 10.80
N PHE A 263 6.12 -8.08 10.75
CA PHE A 263 6.35 -8.98 11.87
C PHE A 263 6.79 -10.36 11.37
N ARG A 264 7.43 -11.14 12.26
CA ARG A 264 7.79 -12.53 11.94
C ARG A 264 6.59 -13.44 12.16
N TRP A 265 6.50 -14.56 11.45
CA TRP A 265 5.41 -15.51 11.60
C TRP A 265 5.21 -16.00 13.04
N GLU A 266 6.30 -16.10 13.80
CA GLU A 266 6.28 -16.50 15.21
C GLU A 266 5.63 -15.46 16.13
N GLU A 267 5.49 -14.21 15.68
CA GLU A 267 4.83 -13.12 16.40
C GLU A 267 3.32 -13.05 16.10
N LEU A 268 2.81 -13.83 15.13
CA LEU A 268 1.45 -13.66 14.58
C LEU A 268 0.36 -13.69 15.65
N ASP A 269 0.43 -14.62 16.59
CA ASP A 269 -0.59 -14.81 17.62
C ASP A 269 -0.64 -13.67 18.66
N ASP A 270 0.47 -12.93 18.80
CA ASP A 270 0.60 -11.80 19.74
C ASP A 270 0.34 -10.44 19.05
N MET A 271 0.12 -10.43 17.73
CA MET A 271 -0.08 -9.18 16.98
C MET A 271 -1.51 -8.67 17.06
N LEU A 272 -1.62 -7.34 17.21
CA LEU A 272 -2.87 -6.61 17.01
C LEU A 272 -2.64 -5.47 16.02
N PRO A 273 -3.63 -5.05 15.23
CA PRO A 273 -3.47 -3.92 14.31
C PRO A 273 -3.03 -2.62 14.99
N SER A 274 -3.43 -2.45 16.25
CA SER A 274 -3.15 -1.27 17.07
C SER A 274 -1.90 -1.39 17.95
N THR A 275 -1.15 -2.49 17.87
CA THR A 275 0.02 -2.71 18.73
C THR A 275 1.05 -1.58 18.58
N PHE A 276 1.23 -1.08 17.36
CA PHE A 276 2.21 -0.04 17.07
C PHE A 276 1.54 1.14 16.35
N ASP A 277 1.56 2.28 17.02
CA ASP A 277 1.18 3.58 16.45
C ASP A 277 2.43 4.39 16.07
N LEU A 278 2.22 5.59 15.54
CA LEU A 278 3.28 6.51 15.12
C LEU A 278 4.36 6.74 16.20
N MET A 279 3.99 6.73 17.48
CA MET A 279 4.94 7.01 18.57
C MET A 279 5.58 5.73 19.14
N THR A 280 4.79 4.68 19.29
CA THR A 280 5.26 3.42 19.90
C THR A 280 6.06 2.56 18.94
N PHE A 281 5.88 2.73 17.64
CA PHE A 281 6.64 2.00 16.61
C PHE A 281 8.15 2.24 16.70
N LYS A 282 8.57 3.39 17.19
CA LYS A 282 9.97 3.76 17.34
C LYS A 282 10.77 2.74 18.17
N ASP A 283 10.20 2.25 19.27
CA ASP A 283 10.89 1.30 20.14
C ASP A 283 11.07 -0.06 19.43
N ARG A 284 10.06 -0.51 18.68
CA ARG A 284 10.17 -1.72 17.86
C ARG A 284 11.25 -1.58 16.79
N TRP A 285 11.31 -0.45 16.10
CA TRP A 285 12.33 -0.21 15.09
C TRP A 285 13.74 -0.24 15.67
N HIS A 286 13.96 0.37 16.83
CA HIS A 286 15.28 0.37 17.49
C HIS A 286 15.68 -1.01 18.00
N GLN A 287 14.73 -1.88 18.34
CA GLN A 287 15.00 -3.24 18.82
C GLN A 287 15.25 -4.23 17.68
N LEU A 288 14.48 -4.16 16.62
CA LEU A 288 14.40 -5.21 15.61
C LEU A 288 14.90 -4.77 14.23
N GLY A 289 15.01 -3.47 13.97
CA GLY A 289 15.37 -2.94 12.66
C GLY A 289 14.30 -3.20 11.59
N ASP A 290 14.74 -3.35 10.35
CA ASP A 290 13.89 -3.64 9.19
C ASP A 290 13.59 -5.14 9.09
N LEU A 291 12.38 -5.54 9.45
CA LEU A 291 11.92 -6.94 9.31
C LEU A 291 11.58 -7.33 7.87
N THR A 292 11.72 -6.43 6.91
CA THR A 292 11.62 -6.75 5.48
C THR A 292 13.00 -6.89 4.82
N GLU A 293 14.09 -6.75 5.59
CA GLU A 293 15.44 -7.00 5.11
C GLU A 293 15.54 -8.44 4.57
N GLY A 294 16.10 -8.59 3.37
CA GLY A 294 16.19 -9.89 2.71
C GLY A 294 15.03 -10.22 1.76
N ILE A 295 13.92 -9.47 1.75
CA ILE A 295 12.77 -9.78 0.88
C ILE A 295 13.15 -9.84 -0.63
N ASP A 296 14.14 -9.08 -1.04
CA ASP A 296 14.60 -9.02 -2.44
C ASP A 296 15.71 -10.04 -2.76
N GLU A 297 16.25 -10.79 -1.78
CA GLU A 297 17.44 -11.62 -1.98
C GLU A 297 17.13 -12.94 -2.68
N ALA A 298 15.94 -13.49 -2.47
CA ALA A 298 15.51 -14.78 -3.02
C ALA A 298 14.07 -14.70 -3.54
N PRO A 299 13.86 -14.07 -4.71
CA PRO A 299 12.52 -13.99 -5.28
C PRO A 299 12.01 -15.37 -5.70
N ASP A 300 10.77 -15.64 -5.33
CA ASP A 300 10.09 -16.92 -5.51
C ASP A 300 9.65 -17.19 -6.95
N ASP A 301 9.35 -18.45 -7.21
CA ASP A 301 8.84 -18.93 -8.48
C ASP A 301 7.34 -19.29 -8.37
N LEU A 302 6.52 -18.77 -9.28
CA LEU A 302 5.06 -18.92 -9.20
C LEU A 302 4.53 -20.19 -9.89
N THR A 303 5.38 -21.01 -10.50
CA THR A 303 4.99 -22.17 -11.32
C THR A 303 4.03 -23.11 -10.59
N ASN A 304 4.34 -23.50 -9.34
CA ASN A 304 3.49 -24.40 -8.56
C ASN A 304 2.08 -23.82 -8.29
N ALA A 305 1.98 -22.50 -8.07
CA ALA A 305 0.69 -21.85 -7.88
C ALA A 305 -0.12 -21.77 -9.19
N LEU A 306 0.55 -21.67 -10.34
CA LEU A 306 -0.09 -21.72 -11.65
C LEU A 306 -0.58 -23.12 -12.01
N GLU A 307 0.04 -24.19 -11.49
CA GLU A 307 -0.50 -25.55 -11.58
C GLU A 307 -1.85 -25.66 -10.86
N TRP A 308 -2.01 -24.98 -9.74
CA TRP A 308 -3.31 -24.93 -9.04
C TRP A 308 -4.36 -24.14 -9.81
N VAL A 309 -3.95 -23.10 -10.57
CA VAL A 309 -4.84 -22.43 -11.52
C VAL A 309 -5.34 -23.41 -12.59
N ALA A 310 -4.42 -24.20 -13.18
CA ALA A 310 -4.78 -25.20 -14.18
C ALA A 310 -5.67 -26.31 -13.60
N ARG A 311 -5.46 -26.71 -12.35
CA ARG A 311 -6.34 -27.65 -11.62
C ARG A 311 -7.75 -27.08 -11.48
N ASP A 312 -7.87 -25.84 -10.99
CA ASP A 312 -9.18 -25.18 -10.82
C ASP A 312 -9.94 -25.10 -12.17
N GLU A 313 -9.24 -24.81 -13.27
CA GLU A 313 -9.83 -24.78 -14.62
C GLU A 313 -10.28 -26.17 -15.06
N ALA A 314 -9.49 -27.21 -14.83
CA ALA A 314 -9.84 -28.59 -15.15
C ALA A 314 -11.08 -29.06 -14.39
N ASP A 315 -11.25 -28.59 -13.15
CA ASP A 315 -12.42 -28.83 -12.30
C ASP A 315 -13.64 -27.95 -12.69
N GLY A 316 -13.53 -27.15 -13.73
CA GLY A 316 -14.60 -26.26 -14.21
C GLY A 316 -14.78 -25.01 -13.35
N ILE A 317 -13.83 -24.68 -12.46
CA ILE A 317 -13.84 -23.48 -11.64
C ILE A 317 -13.26 -22.32 -12.47
N GLY A 318 -14.11 -21.45 -12.96
CA GLY A 318 -13.73 -20.30 -13.78
C GLY A 318 -12.99 -19.21 -13.00
N ASP A 319 -12.57 -18.17 -13.72
CA ASP A 319 -11.99 -16.97 -13.11
C ASP A 319 -13.05 -16.21 -12.28
N ALA A 320 -12.57 -15.37 -11.37
CA ALA A 320 -13.42 -14.51 -10.53
C ALA A 320 -13.50 -13.09 -11.11
N PRO A 321 -14.50 -12.27 -10.74
CA PRO A 321 -14.66 -10.92 -11.28
C PRO A 321 -13.44 -10.04 -11.09
N TRP A 322 -13.07 -9.35 -12.16
CA TRP A 322 -12.03 -8.33 -12.17
C TRP A 322 -12.55 -6.98 -11.64
N PRO A 323 -11.67 -6.05 -11.27
CA PRO A 323 -12.11 -4.71 -10.89
C PRO A 323 -12.96 -4.04 -11.98
N PRO A 324 -13.94 -3.16 -11.62
CA PRO A 324 -14.96 -2.67 -12.57
C PRO A 324 -14.44 -1.98 -13.83
N HIS A 325 -13.23 -1.41 -13.80
CA HIS A 325 -12.62 -0.69 -14.92
C HIS A 325 -11.78 -1.59 -15.83
N TYR A 326 -11.69 -2.87 -15.52
CA TYR A 326 -11.01 -3.86 -16.36
C TYR A 326 -11.96 -4.41 -17.42
N PRO A 327 -11.45 -4.86 -18.58
CA PRO A 327 -12.26 -5.64 -19.51
C PRO A 327 -12.81 -6.89 -18.83
N LYS A 328 -13.97 -7.35 -19.28
CA LYS A 328 -14.56 -8.59 -18.78
C LYS A 328 -13.82 -9.78 -19.41
N MET A 329 -13.22 -10.60 -18.55
CA MET A 329 -12.52 -11.80 -19.00
C MET A 329 -13.49 -12.89 -19.48
N PRO A 330 -13.09 -13.78 -20.42
CA PRO A 330 -13.89 -14.92 -20.80
C PRO A 330 -14.24 -15.79 -19.57
N GLY A 331 -15.51 -16.15 -19.44
CA GLY A 331 -16.01 -16.96 -18.31
C GLY A 331 -16.19 -16.20 -17.00
N GLU A 332 -15.84 -14.92 -16.93
CA GLU A 332 -16.06 -14.10 -15.76
C GLU A 332 -17.55 -13.88 -15.47
N PRO A 333 -18.03 -14.06 -14.21
CA PRO A 333 -19.40 -13.83 -13.84
C PRO A 333 -19.82 -12.34 -13.99
N PRO A 334 -21.12 -12.01 -13.94
CA PRO A 334 -21.58 -10.63 -14.03
C PRO A 334 -20.96 -9.74 -12.95
N ARG A 335 -20.63 -8.49 -13.31
CA ARG A 335 -20.16 -7.46 -12.37
C ARG A 335 -21.32 -6.56 -11.95
N VAL A 336 -21.34 -6.13 -10.68
CA VAL A 336 -22.39 -5.23 -10.15
C VAL A 336 -22.41 -3.88 -10.86
N GLN A 337 -21.25 -3.34 -11.19
CA GLN A 337 -21.15 -2.06 -11.90
C GLN A 337 -20.14 -2.20 -13.03
N PRO A 338 -20.57 -2.59 -14.24
CA PRO A 338 -19.70 -2.56 -15.39
C PRO A 338 -19.27 -1.11 -15.63
N SER A 339 -17.96 -0.87 -15.72
CA SER A 339 -17.46 0.43 -16.12
C SER A 339 -18.02 0.78 -17.50
N LYS A 340 -18.57 2.00 -17.64
CA LYS A 340 -18.96 2.54 -18.95
C LYS A 340 -17.75 2.98 -19.78
N ARG A 341 -16.53 2.94 -19.18
CA ARG A 341 -15.28 3.31 -19.84
C ARG A 341 -14.56 2.03 -20.21
N VAL A 342 -14.51 1.75 -21.49
CA VAL A 342 -13.62 0.74 -22.06
C VAL A 342 -12.21 1.33 -22.05
N ALA A 343 -11.23 0.59 -21.55
CA ALA A 343 -9.84 1.00 -21.67
C ALA A 343 -9.41 0.84 -23.13
N GLU A 344 -9.18 1.97 -23.82
CA GLU A 344 -8.68 1.97 -25.19
C GLU A 344 -7.24 1.42 -25.30
N ASN A 345 -6.55 1.26 -24.16
CA ASN A 345 -5.15 0.85 -24.07
C ASN A 345 -4.99 -0.43 -23.25
N TRP A 346 -5.98 -1.28 -23.25
CA TRP A 346 -5.89 -2.57 -22.63
C TRP A 346 -5.20 -3.54 -23.61
N ASP A 347 -3.90 -3.76 -23.39
CA ASP A 347 -3.16 -4.86 -23.98
C ASP A 347 -3.03 -5.95 -22.91
N ASP A 348 -3.56 -7.12 -23.18
CA ASP A 348 -3.45 -8.32 -22.33
C ASP A 348 -2.02 -8.85 -22.30
#